data_e8d214ea0fa9436d4be4d0aa1ca1b056
#
_entry.id   e8d214ea0fa9436d4be4d0aa1ca1b056
#
_cell.length_a   1.000
_cell.length_b   1.000
_cell.length_c   1.000
_cell.angle_alpha   90.00
_cell.angle_beta   90.00
_cell.angle_gamma   90.00
#
_symmetry.space_group_name_H-M   'P 1'
#
loop_
_entity.id
_entity.type
_entity.pdbx_description
1 polymer ?
#
loop_
_entity_poly.entity_id
_entity_poly.type
_entity_poly.pdbx_seq_one_letter_code
_entity_poly.pdbx_strand_id
1 'polypeptide(L)'
;MNAPTIDRATFDALKDTTGAEFALELVDTFLEEAPSMLADLRDALAAQDADKFRRAAHSLKSNCNTFGALTLGAMARELELTHVSKVPGSGGQPLAPLADEYSRVAAALTALRHE
;
A
#
# COMPACT_ATOMS: atom_id res chain seq x y z
N MET A 1 2.64 -2.16 -22.23
CA MET A 1 3.15 -3.16 -21.29
C MET A 1 2.89 -2.69 -19.87
N ASN A 2 2.28 -3.53 -19.06
CA ASN A 2 1.94 -3.15 -17.70
C ASN A 2 3.16 -3.22 -16.81
N ALA A 3 3.26 -2.27 -15.87
CA ALA A 3 4.28 -2.33 -14.84
C ALA A 3 4.03 -3.57 -13.96
N PRO A 4 5.09 -4.25 -13.49
CA PRO A 4 4.89 -5.36 -12.57
C PRO A 4 4.28 -4.86 -11.27
N THR A 5 3.46 -5.70 -10.65
CA THR A 5 2.82 -5.39 -9.36
C THR A 5 3.87 -5.14 -8.27
N ILE A 6 4.94 -5.95 -8.28
CA ILE A 6 6.09 -5.77 -7.39
C ILE A 6 7.33 -5.57 -8.26
N ASP A 7 8.08 -4.52 -7.98
CA ASP A 7 9.37 -4.30 -8.62
C ASP A 7 10.40 -5.26 -8.02
N ARG A 8 10.80 -6.28 -8.79
CA ARG A 8 11.68 -7.33 -8.29
C ARG A 8 13.03 -6.80 -7.83
N ALA A 9 13.57 -5.80 -8.52
CA ALA A 9 14.85 -5.23 -8.12
C ALA A 9 14.77 -4.61 -6.73
N THR A 10 13.68 -3.92 -6.42
CA THR A 10 13.45 -3.34 -5.09
C THR A 10 13.32 -4.44 -4.03
N PHE A 11 12.52 -5.47 -4.32
CA PHE A 11 12.32 -6.58 -3.38
C PHE A 11 13.61 -7.34 -3.13
N ASP A 12 14.37 -7.62 -4.19
CA ASP A 12 15.66 -8.31 -4.06
C ASP A 12 16.67 -7.49 -3.28
N ALA A 13 16.68 -6.16 -3.47
CA ALA A 13 17.54 -5.26 -2.68
C ALA A 13 17.17 -5.30 -1.20
N LEU A 14 15.88 -5.38 -0.88
CA LEU A 14 15.42 -5.52 0.49
C LEU A 14 15.96 -6.80 1.11
N LYS A 15 15.86 -7.92 0.39
CA LYS A 15 16.38 -9.21 0.85
C LYS A 15 17.90 -9.18 1.06
N ASP A 16 18.62 -8.50 0.16
CA ASP A 16 20.08 -8.38 0.28
C ASP A 16 20.48 -7.53 1.48
N THR A 17 19.72 -6.47 1.76
CA THR A 17 20.02 -5.53 2.85
C THR A 17 19.68 -6.12 4.22
N THR A 18 18.52 -6.77 4.34
CA THR A 18 18.00 -7.24 5.64
C THR A 18 18.17 -8.74 5.88
N GLY A 19 18.48 -9.50 4.83
CA GLY A 19 18.45 -10.96 4.87
C GLY A 19 17.08 -11.49 4.46
N ALA A 20 17.07 -12.65 3.79
CA ALA A 20 15.84 -13.21 3.23
C ALA A 20 14.78 -13.50 4.29
N GLU A 21 15.19 -14.05 5.44
CA GLU A 21 14.23 -14.36 6.51
C GLU A 21 13.57 -13.12 7.07
N PHE A 22 14.36 -12.07 7.32
CA PHE A 22 13.82 -10.82 7.85
C PHE A 22 12.90 -10.14 6.83
N ALA A 23 13.26 -10.19 5.56
CA ALA A 23 12.40 -9.63 4.51
C ALA A 23 11.04 -10.33 4.48
N LEU A 24 11.01 -11.65 4.66
CA LEU A 24 9.76 -12.41 4.70
C LEU A 24 8.93 -12.07 5.94
N GLU A 25 9.57 -11.82 7.08
CA GLU A 25 8.87 -11.35 8.28
C GLU A 25 8.22 -9.99 8.04
N LEU A 26 8.92 -9.09 7.34
CA LEU A 26 8.36 -7.79 6.99
C LEU A 26 7.16 -7.94 6.06
N VAL A 27 7.21 -8.87 5.12
CA VAL A 27 6.07 -9.18 4.25
C VAL A 27 4.86 -9.61 5.08
N ASP A 28 5.08 -10.54 6.00
CA ASP A 28 4.01 -11.05 6.85
C ASP A 28 3.38 -9.93 7.68
N THR A 29 4.21 -9.08 8.27
CA THR A 29 3.75 -7.95 9.06
C THR A 29 2.93 -6.97 8.21
N PHE A 30 3.42 -6.66 7.01
CA PHE A 30 2.68 -5.79 6.10
C PHE A 30 1.31 -6.37 5.73
N LEU A 31 1.27 -7.66 5.41
CA LEU A 31 0.01 -8.33 5.05
C LEU A 31 -0.98 -8.36 6.22
N GLU A 32 -0.49 -8.41 7.46
CA GLU A 32 -1.33 -8.35 8.65
C GLU A 32 -1.84 -6.93 8.90
N GLU A 33 -1.03 -5.92 8.68
CA GLU A 33 -1.35 -4.53 9.05
C GLU A 33 -2.05 -3.73 7.94
N ALA A 34 -1.83 -4.09 6.69
CA ALA A 34 -2.35 -3.31 5.57
C ALA A 34 -3.89 -3.19 5.56
N PRO A 35 -4.66 -4.23 5.91
CA PRO A 35 -6.12 -4.06 6.00
C PRO A 35 -6.53 -2.95 6.99
N SER A 36 -5.81 -2.80 8.11
CA SER A 36 -6.05 -1.71 9.06
C SER A 36 -5.71 -0.35 8.46
N MET A 37 -4.63 -0.27 7.68
CA MET A 37 -4.27 0.98 7.00
C MET A 37 -5.36 1.39 6.01
N LEU A 38 -5.91 0.44 5.26
CA LEU A 38 -7.00 0.71 4.33
C LEU A 38 -8.27 1.13 5.06
N ALA A 39 -8.58 0.48 6.20
CA ALA A 39 -9.71 0.85 7.03
C ALA A 39 -9.53 2.27 7.59
N ASP A 40 -8.33 2.63 8.03
CA ASP A 40 -8.03 3.97 8.53
C ASP A 40 -8.27 5.03 7.44
N LEU A 41 -7.88 4.74 6.20
CA LEU A 41 -8.15 5.64 5.08
C LEU A 41 -9.65 5.84 4.86
N ARG A 42 -10.43 4.73 4.88
CA ARG A 42 -11.88 4.81 4.71
C ARG A 42 -12.53 5.60 5.84
N ASP A 43 -12.13 5.32 7.07
CA ASP A 43 -12.70 5.99 8.25
C ASP A 43 -12.36 7.48 8.25
N ALA A 44 -11.12 7.83 7.94
CA ALA A 44 -10.69 9.23 7.88
C ALA A 44 -11.42 9.98 6.77
N LEU A 45 -11.62 9.34 5.62
CA LEU A 45 -12.35 9.95 4.52
C LEU A 45 -13.81 10.20 4.90
N ALA A 46 -14.45 9.21 5.51
CA ALA A 46 -15.84 9.34 5.96
C ALA A 46 -16.00 10.45 7.00
N ALA A 47 -15.03 10.58 7.89
CA ALA A 47 -15.03 11.61 8.94
C ALA A 47 -14.48 12.96 8.46
N GLN A 48 -13.96 13.03 7.22
CA GLN A 48 -13.26 14.21 6.69
C GLN A 48 -12.12 14.66 7.60
N ASP A 49 -11.42 13.69 8.19
CA ASP A 49 -10.27 13.91 9.05
C ASP A 49 -9.00 13.96 8.19
N ALA A 50 -8.61 15.17 7.79
CA ALA A 50 -7.50 15.37 6.86
C ALA A 50 -6.17 14.84 7.41
N ASP A 51 -5.92 15.05 8.69
CA ASP A 51 -4.67 14.63 9.33
C ASP A 51 -4.55 13.10 9.38
N LYS A 52 -5.61 12.43 9.82
CA LYS A 52 -5.62 10.97 9.89
C LYS A 52 -5.49 10.38 8.50
N PHE A 53 -6.19 10.95 7.51
CA PHE A 53 -6.13 10.48 6.13
C PHE A 53 -4.72 10.59 5.57
N ARG A 54 -4.08 11.73 5.75
CA ARG A 54 -2.73 11.97 5.26
C ARG A 54 -1.73 11.02 5.90
N ARG A 55 -1.83 10.81 7.21
CA ARG A 55 -0.91 9.92 7.94
C ARG A 55 -1.07 8.46 7.51
N ALA A 56 -2.31 8.01 7.33
CA ALA A 56 -2.58 6.65 6.87
C ALA A 56 -2.04 6.43 5.45
N ALA A 57 -2.24 7.40 4.56
CA ALA A 57 -1.73 7.34 3.20
C ALA A 57 -0.19 7.33 3.19
N HIS A 58 0.44 8.14 4.04
CA HIS A 58 1.89 8.18 4.16
C HIS A 58 2.46 6.83 4.61
N SER A 59 1.85 6.23 5.63
CA SER A 59 2.27 4.91 6.13
C SER A 59 2.16 3.84 5.06
N LEU A 60 1.06 3.83 4.33
CA LEU A 60 0.87 2.88 3.24
C LEU A 60 1.92 3.08 2.15
N LYS A 61 2.17 4.32 1.75
CA LYS A 61 3.18 4.65 0.75
C LYS A 61 4.56 4.14 1.16
N SER A 62 4.97 4.41 2.40
CA SER A 62 6.28 3.99 2.89
C SER A 62 6.45 2.47 2.86
N ASN A 63 5.45 1.74 3.32
CA ASN A 63 5.48 0.28 3.29
C ASN A 63 5.53 -0.25 1.85
N CYS A 64 4.72 0.32 0.96
CA CYS A 64 4.71 -0.11 -0.44
C CYS A 64 6.06 0.07 -1.11
N ASN A 65 6.70 1.21 -0.88
CA ASN A 65 8.00 1.50 -1.48
C ASN A 65 9.08 0.55 -0.95
N THR A 66 8.99 0.16 0.31
CA THR A 66 9.91 -0.80 0.91
C THR A 66 9.91 -2.14 0.17
N PHE A 67 8.73 -2.60 -0.23
CA PHE A 67 8.58 -3.91 -0.88
C PHE A 67 8.60 -3.86 -2.40
N GLY A 68 8.65 -2.67 -2.99
CA GLY A 68 8.60 -2.54 -4.43
C GLY A 68 7.20 -2.50 -5.01
N ALA A 69 6.17 -2.30 -4.18
CA ALA A 69 4.79 -2.14 -4.65
C ALA A 69 4.61 -0.70 -5.14
N LEU A 70 5.28 -0.37 -6.24
CA LEU A 70 5.43 1.02 -6.68
C LEU A 70 4.13 1.65 -7.17
N THR A 71 3.28 0.88 -7.82
CA THR A 71 1.98 1.39 -8.29
C THR A 71 1.08 1.73 -7.09
N LEU A 72 0.97 0.82 -6.13
CA LEU A 72 0.19 1.07 -4.93
C LEU A 72 0.79 2.24 -4.14
N GLY A 73 2.11 2.31 -4.05
CA GLY A 73 2.81 3.41 -3.41
C GLY A 73 2.52 4.76 -4.06
N ALA A 74 2.48 4.80 -5.39
CA ALA A 74 2.15 6.02 -6.13
C ALA A 74 0.70 6.44 -5.88
N MET A 75 -0.23 5.48 -5.82
CA MET A 75 -1.62 5.77 -5.50
C MET A 75 -1.75 6.33 -4.08
N ALA A 76 -1.03 5.75 -3.12
CA ALA A 76 -1.03 6.24 -1.75
C ALA A 76 -0.43 7.65 -1.66
N ARG A 77 0.63 7.92 -2.43
CA ARG A 77 1.23 9.24 -2.49
C ARG A 77 0.25 10.30 -2.99
N GLU A 78 -0.52 9.97 -4.00
CA GLU A 78 -1.54 10.89 -4.50
C GLU A 78 -2.58 11.21 -3.43
N LEU A 79 -3.00 10.20 -2.68
CA LEU A 79 -3.94 10.42 -1.58
C LEU A 79 -3.32 11.28 -0.48
N GLU A 80 -2.04 11.07 -0.17
CA GLU A 80 -1.33 11.87 0.82
C GLU A 80 -1.32 13.36 0.42
N LEU A 81 -1.21 13.65 -0.87
CA LEU A 81 -1.13 15.01 -1.39
C LEU A 81 -2.50 15.64 -1.70
N THR A 82 -3.58 14.87 -1.59
CA THR A 82 -4.93 15.32 -1.92
C THR A 82 -5.72 15.54 -0.64
N HIS A 83 -6.31 16.74 -0.49
CA HIS A 83 -7.17 17.02 0.66
C HIS A 83 -8.41 16.10 0.61
N VAL A 84 -8.86 15.64 1.79
CA VAL A 84 -9.98 14.69 1.90
C VAL A 84 -11.23 15.18 1.18
N SER A 85 -11.47 16.50 1.18
CA SER A 85 -12.63 17.08 0.51
C SER A 85 -12.58 16.97 -1.01
N LYS A 86 -11.42 16.66 -1.57
CA LYS A 86 -11.20 16.57 -3.02
C LYS A 86 -11.01 15.15 -3.51
N VAL A 87 -11.05 14.15 -2.60
CA VAL A 87 -10.94 12.75 -3.01
C VAL A 87 -12.22 12.39 -3.77
N PRO A 88 -12.12 11.88 -5.02
CA PRO A 88 -13.31 11.47 -5.75
C PRO A 88 -14.03 10.36 -5.00
N GLY A 89 -15.30 10.55 -4.70
CA GLY A 89 -15.95 9.60 -3.83
C GLY A 89 -17.46 9.52 -3.97
N SER A 90 -17.97 9.89 -5.12
CA SER A 90 -19.40 9.73 -5.34
C SER A 90 -19.72 8.23 -5.42
N GLY A 91 -20.72 7.80 -4.68
CA GLY A 91 -21.19 6.43 -4.76
C GLY A 91 -20.61 5.44 -3.76
N GLY A 92 -19.87 5.90 -2.76
CA GLY A 92 -19.50 5.07 -1.62
C GLY A 92 -18.30 4.16 -1.75
N GLN A 93 -17.58 4.21 -2.88
CA GLN A 93 -16.39 3.37 -3.09
C GLN A 93 -15.20 4.19 -3.61
N PRO A 94 -14.85 5.29 -2.93
CA PRO A 94 -13.79 6.18 -3.45
C PRO A 94 -12.41 5.55 -3.44
N LEU A 95 -12.20 4.53 -2.60
CA LEU A 95 -10.92 3.87 -2.46
C LEU A 95 -10.90 2.49 -3.12
N ALA A 96 -11.89 2.15 -3.94
CA ALA A 96 -11.96 0.87 -4.61
C ALA A 96 -10.72 0.58 -5.49
N PRO A 97 -10.22 1.52 -6.29
CA PRO A 97 -9.00 1.25 -7.07
C PRO A 97 -7.79 0.94 -6.20
N LEU A 98 -7.67 1.61 -5.05
CA LEU A 98 -6.60 1.35 -4.11
C LEU A 98 -6.71 -0.05 -3.53
N ALA A 99 -7.92 -0.45 -3.10
CA ALA A 99 -8.16 -1.77 -2.55
C ALA A 99 -7.90 -2.87 -3.59
N ASP A 100 -8.28 -2.64 -4.84
CA ASP A 100 -8.03 -3.59 -5.93
C ASP A 100 -6.54 -3.76 -6.17
N GLU A 101 -5.79 -2.67 -6.19
CA GLU A 101 -4.34 -2.76 -6.36
C GLU A 101 -3.69 -3.44 -5.15
N TYR A 102 -4.16 -3.16 -3.93
CA TYR A 102 -3.67 -3.86 -2.75
C TYR A 102 -3.88 -5.37 -2.87
N SER A 103 -5.02 -5.81 -3.37
CA SER A 103 -5.29 -7.25 -3.56
C SER A 103 -4.26 -7.89 -4.49
N ARG A 104 -3.87 -7.19 -5.56
CA ARG A 104 -2.82 -7.67 -6.46
C ARG A 104 -1.46 -7.72 -5.77
N VAL A 105 -1.14 -6.70 -4.98
CA VAL A 105 0.11 -6.65 -4.22
C VAL A 105 0.17 -7.80 -3.22
N ALA A 106 -0.92 -8.04 -2.48
CA ALA A 106 -0.97 -9.12 -1.49
C ALA A 106 -0.74 -10.48 -2.15
N ALA A 107 -1.36 -10.72 -3.30
CA ALA A 107 -1.16 -11.97 -4.04
C ALA A 107 0.29 -12.10 -4.53
N ALA A 108 0.87 -11.01 -5.04
CA ALA A 108 2.24 -11.02 -5.53
C ALA A 108 3.25 -11.26 -4.41
N LEU A 109 3.07 -10.61 -3.26
CA LEU A 109 3.96 -10.80 -2.10
C LEU A 109 3.84 -12.23 -1.56
N THR A 110 2.63 -12.78 -1.52
CA THR A 110 2.42 -14.16 -1.09
C THR A 110 3.15 -15.13 -2.02
N ALA A 111 3.09 -14.89 -3.33
CA ALA A 111 3.82 -15.72 -4.29
C ALA A 111 5.33 -15.62 -4.10
N LEU A 112 5.86 -14.42 -3.87
CA LEU A 112 7.29 -14.23 -3.62
C LEU A 112 7.76 -14.92 -2.34
N ARG A 113 6.90 -14.96 -1.33
CA ARG A 113 7.19 -15.61 -0.06
C ARG A 113 7.39 -17.11 -0.23
N HIS A 114 6.75 -17.70 -1.23
CA HIS A 114 6.81 -19.15 -1.46
C HIS A 114 7.84 -19.55 -2.54
N GLU A 115 8.64 -18.62 -3.01
CA GLU A 115 9.74 -18.92 -3.92
C GLU A 115 10.89 -19.62 -3.23
#